data_9f2860b5d827d46c3be930cbb0684fb4
#
_entry.id   9f2860b5d827d46c3be930cbb0684fb4
#
_cell.length_a   1.000
_cell.length_b   1.000
_cell.length_c   1.000
_cell.angle_alpha   90.00
_cell.angle_beta   90.00
_cell.angle_gamma   90.00
#
_symmetry.space_group_name_H-M   'P 1'
#
loop_
_entity.id
_entity.type
_entity.pdbx_description
1 polymer ?
#
loop_
_entity_poly.entity_id
_entity_poly.type
_entity_poly.pdbx_seq_one_letter_code
_entity_poly.pdbx_strand_id
1 'polypeptide(L)'
;MLNILFCGKGGQGIIYASKIFTECIFYNSNFEICSSETHGIVRRGGPVQTQIRINQSTIYSPVFETADYIVDFDGEESIRYLNLTSPSTKIISISDASLQHKLINAKLPRYTSNLFLLGHFVHTIAMDNYPWLDYIKPAENQRAFQLGCTL
;
A
#
# COMPACT_ATOMS: atom_id res chain seq x y z
N MET A 1 14.48 -10.20 1.44
CA MET A 1 14.00 -8.96 2.10
C MET A 1 13.15 -8.21 1.09
N LEU A 2 11.98 -7.75 1.49
CA LEU A 2 11.05 -7.00 0.63
C LEU A 2 10.92 -5.57 1.19
N ASN A 3 11.23 -4.58 0.39
CA ASN A 3 11.20 -3.17 0.72
C ASN A 3 10.04 -2.49 -0.04
N ILE A 4 9.09 -1.94 0.69
CA ILE A 4 7.87 -1.36 0.13
C ILE A 4 7.73 0.08 0.61
N LEU A 5 7.40 0.97 -0.31
CA LEU A 5 7.01 2.34 -0.01
C LEU A 5 5.54 2.53 -0.34
N PHE A 6 4.72 2.92 0.64
CA PHE A 6 3.40 3.49 0.40
C PHE A 6 3.51 5.01 0.43
N CYS A 7 3.00 5.68 -0.56
CA CYS A 7 3.04 7.15 -0.64
C CYS A 7 1.71 7.73 -1.15
N GLY A 8 1.44 8.96 -0.79
CA GLY A 8 0.24 9.70 -1.15
C GLY A 8 0.10 10.97 -0.34
N LYS A 9 -1.12 11.50 -0.26
CA LYS A 9 -1.45 12.72 0.48
C LYS A 9 -2.27 12.45 1.73
N GLY A 10 -2.16 13.32 2.70
CA GLY A 10 -2.94 13.27 3.93
C GLY A 10 -4.44 13.23 3.64
N GLY A 11 -5.14 12.30 4.29
CA GLY A 11 -6.57 12.06 4.10
C GLY A 11 -6.92 10.94 3.12
N GLN A 12 -5.94 10.39 2.38
CA GLN A 12 -6.17 9.29 1.43
C GLN A 12 -6.12 7.89 2.07
N GLY A 13 -5.87 7.80 3.37
CA GLY A 13 -5.89 6.53 4.10
C GLY A 13 -4.65 5.66 3.92
N ILE A 14 -3.48 6.25 3.59
CA ILE A 14 -2.21 5.53 3.42
C ILE A 14 -1.83 4.80 4.71
N ILE A 15 -1.88 5.50 5.85
CA ILE A 15 -1.55 4.94 7.16
C ILE A 15 -2.50 3.80 7.52
N TYR A 16 -3.79 3.95 7.22
CA TYR A 16 -4.77 2.88 7.44
C TYR A 16 -4.47 1.64 6.59
N ALA A 17 -4.16 1.83 5.30
CA ALA A 17 -3.78 0.74 4.41
C ALA A 17 -2.48 0.04 4.87
N SER A 18 -1.46 0.82 5.27
CA SER A 18 -0.20 0.26 5.75
C SER A 18 -0.37 -0.52 7.05
N LYS A 19 -1.22 -0.04 7.97
CA LYS A 19 -1.53 -0.73 9.21
C LYS A 19 -2.20 -2.08 8.95
N ILE A 20 -3.24 -2.12 8.11
CA ILE A 20 -3.89 -3.38 7.71
C ILE A 20 -2.86 -4.35 7.12
N PHE A 21 -2.01 -3.86 6.21
CA PHE A 21 -0.99 -4.66 5.55
C PHE A 21 0.00 -5.26 6.55
N THR A 22 0.57 -4.45 7.41
CA THR A 22 1.57 -4.90 8.38
C THR A 22 0.98 -5.80 9.47
N GLU A 23 -0.18 -5.47 10.03
CA GLU A 23 -0.83 -6.28 11.06
C GLU A 23 -1.25 -7.65 10.52
N CYS A 24 -1.86 -7.70 9.34
CA CYS A 24 -2.27 -8.98 8.76
C CYS A 24 -1.08 -9.92 8.55
N ILE A 25 0.04 -9.43 8.02
CA ILE A 25 1.23 -10.25 7.82
C ILE A 25 1.85 -10.63 9.17
N PHE A 26 1.97 -9.69 10.11
CA PHE A 26 2.58 -9.92 11.42
C PHE A 26 1.89 -11.04 12.20
N TYR A 27 0.55 -11.05 12.24
CA TYR A 27 -0.19 -12.05 13.01
C TYR A 27 -0.37 -13.39 12.28
N ASN A 28 -0.13 -13.45 10.98
CA ASN A 28 -0.42 -14.65 10.18
C ASN A 28 0.82 -15.23 9.47
N SER A 29 2.01 -14.77 9.83
CA SER A 29 3.27 -15.29 9.27
C SER A 29 4.39 -15.29 10.30
N ASN A 30 5.53 -15.87 9.92
CA ASN A 30 6.77 -15.82 10.68
C ASN A 30 7.75 -14.75 10.14
N PHE A 31 7.23 -13.77 9.38
CA PHE A 31 8.05 -12.67 8.91
C PHE A 31 8.27 -11.62 9.99
N GLU A 32 9.50 -11.11 10.05
CA GLU A 32 9.82 -9.87 10.73
C GLU A 32 9.33 -8.69 9.88
N ILE A 33 8.69 -7.71 10.51
CA ILE A 33 8.20 -6.50 9.87
C ILE A 33 8.74 -5.30 10.62
N CYS A 34 9.30 -4.35 9.88
CA CYS A 34 9.70 -3.07 10.42
C CYS A 34 9.14 -1.96 9.53
N SER A 35 8.43 -1.00 10.13
CA SER A 35 7.82 0.11 9.39
C SER A 35 8.12 1.46 10.02
N SER A 36 8.13 2.49 9.20
CA SER A 36 8.29 3.88 9.60
C SER A 36 7.32 4.76 8.82
N GLU A 37 6.63 5.63 9.51
CA GLU A 37 5.69 6.59 8.93
C GLU A 37 6.27 8.00 8.98
N THR A 38 6.10 8.75 7.90
CA THR A 38 6.48 10.16 7.84
C THR A 38 5.30 10.97 7.33
N HIS A 39 4.96 12.00 8.10
CA HIS A 39 3.88 12.94 7.78
C HIS A 39 4.48 14.30 7.49
N GLY A 40 3.91 15.00 6.51
CA GLY A 40 4.17 16.43 6.32
C GLY A 40 3.59 17.26 7.46
N ILE A 41 4.15 18.46 7.68
CA ILE A 41 3.70 19.41 8.74
C ILE A 41 2.26 19.89 8.50
N VAL A 42 1.76 19.77 7.28
CA VAL A 42 0.41 20.24 6.89
C VAL A 42 -0.64 19.21 7.34
N ARG A 43 -1.63 19.64 8.12
CA ARG A 43 -2.69 18.78 8.69
C ARG A 43 -3.55 18.04 7.65
N ARG A 44 -3.69 18.57 6.43
CA ARG A 44 -4.44 17.94 5.31
C ARG A 44 -3.73 18.18 4.00
N GLY A 45 -3.67 17.14 3.14
CA GLY A 45 -3.13 17.24 1.79
C GLY A 45 -1.61 17.31 1.68
N GLY A 46 -0.86 17.28 2.79
CA GLY A 46 0.59 17.14 2.78
C GLY A 46 1.03 15.73 2.40
N PRO A 47 2.29 15.55 1.96
CA PRO A 47 2.82 14.24 1.61
C PRO A 47 2.85 13.32 2.83
N VAL A 48 2.44 12.07 2.62
CA VAL A 48 2.48 11.00 3.61
C VAL A 48 3.18 9.81 2.98
N GLN A 49 4.09 9.21 3.73
CA GLN A 49 4.75 7.98 3.31
C GLN A 49 4.86 6.98 4.46
N THR A 50 4.82 5.70 4.12
CA THR A 50 5.18 4.61 5.02
C THR A 50 6.21 3.73 4.34
N GLN A 51 7.37 3.57 4.95
CA GLN A 51 8.37 2.59 4.55
C GLN A 51 8.12 1.29 5.31
N ILE A 52 8.04 0.18 4.60
CA ILE A 52 7.76 -1.15 5.17
C ILE A 52 8.83 -2.11 4.69
N ARG A 53 9.45 -2.82 5.63
CA ARG A 53 10.40 -3.90 5.33
C ARG A 53 9.88 -5.21 5.90
N ILE A 54 9.96 -6.26 5.08
CA ILE A 54 9.54 -7.61 5.45
C ILE A 54 10.70 -8.57 5.18
N ASN A 55 11.02 -9.44 6.15
CA ASN A 55 12.09 -10.42 6.01
C ASN A 55 11.82 -11.66 6.87
N GLN A 56 12.53 -12.76 6.61
CA GLN A 56 12.54 -13.95 7.47
C GLN A 56 13.54 -13.84 8.63
N SER A 57 14.44 -12.87 8.57
CA SER A 57 15.43 -12.59 9.62
C SER A 57 15.27 -11.17 10.16
N THR A 58 15.90 -10.91 11.30
CA THR A 58 15.81 -9.65 12.04
C THR A 58 16.09 -8.42 11.15
N ILE A 59 15.21 -7.42 11.26
CA ILE A 59 15.32 -6.14 10.58
C ILE A 59 15.70 -5.07 11.60
N TYR A 60 16.86 -4.44 11.40
CA TYR A 60 17.38 -3.44 12.35
C TYR A 60 16.95 -2.01 12.03
N SER A 61 16.40 -1.74 10.85
CA SER A 61 15.96 -0.41 10.44
C SER A 61 14.80 -0.50 9.45
N PRO A 62 13.79 0.36 9.57
CA PRO A 62 12.73 0.47 8.56
C PRO A 62 13.18 1.18 7.28
N VAL A 63 14.28 1.94 7.35
CA VAL A 63 14.78 2.75 6.22
C VAL A 63 15.54 1.88 5.23
N PHE A 64 15.32 2.12 3.94
CA PHE A 64 16.02 1.46 2.84
C PHE A 64 16.41 2.48 1.75
N GLU A 65 17.44 2.14 0.99
CA GLU A 65 17.93 2.96 -0.12
C GLU A 65 17.21 2.65 -1.44
N THR A 66 16.66 1.43 -1.57
CA THR A 66 15.97 0.99 -2.77
C THR A 66 14.70 0.25 -2.42
N ALA A 67 13.59 0.64 -3.05
CA ALA A 67 12.30 -0.01 -2.93
C ALA A 67 12.17 -1.13 -3.99
N ASP A 68 11.59 -2.26 -3.59
CA ASP A 68 11.10 -3.27 -4.54
C ASP A 68 9.76 -2.84 -5.13
N TYR A 69 8.91 -2.21 -4.31
CA TYR A 69 7.61 -1.68 -4.72
C TYR A 69 7.38 -0.28 -4.17
N ILE A 70 6.82 0.58 -5.02
CA ILE A 70 6.24 1.87 -4.64
C ILE A 70 4.75 1.82 -4.96
N VAL A 71 3.91 1.98 -3.95
CA VAL A 71 2.44 2.02 -4.09
C VAL A 71 1.98 3.46 -3.89
N ASP A 72 1.53 4.07 -4.98
CA ASP A 72 1.16 5.49 -5.04
C ASP A 72 -0.36 5.65 -4.96
N PHE A 73 -0.84 6.05 -3.80
CA PHE A 73 -2.26 6.24 -3.51
C PHE A 73 -2.83 7.56 -4.04
N ASP A 74 -1.97 8.49 -4.44
CA ASP A 74 -2.37 9.78 -5.03
C ASP A 74 -2.36 9.73 -6.57
N GLY A 75 -1.39 9.03 -7.13
CA GLY A 75 -1.16 8.93 -8.56
C GLY A 75 -0.03 9.83 -9.09
N GLU A 76 0.47 10.76 -8.29
CA GLU A 76 1.54 11.69 -8.64
C GLU A 76 2.66 11.75 -7.58
N GLU A 77 2.44 11.21 -6.39
CA GLU A 77 3.40 11.33 -5.28
C GLU A 77 4.64 10.44 -5.45
N SER A 78 4.58 9.37 -6.23
CA SER A 78 5.73 8.49 -6.52
C SER A 78 6.92 9.24 -7.14
N ILE A 79 6.68 10.34 -7.85
CA ILE A 79 7.72 11.18 -8.44
C ILE A 79 8.72 11.71 -7.40
N ARG A 80 8.26 11.92 -6.16
CA ARG A 80 9.11 12.42 -5.05
C ARG A 80 10.13 11.37 -4.58
N TYR A 81 9.92 10.12 -4.93
CA TYR A 81 10.70 8.99 -4.42
C TYR A 81 11.48 8.24 -5.51
N LEU A 82 11.73 8.90 -6.64
CA LEU A 82 12.53 8.33 -7.74
C LEU A 82 13.97 7.98 -7.32
N ASN A 83 14.49 8.67 -6.30
CA ASN A 83 15.78 8.34 -5.69
C ASN A 83 15.79 6.96 -4.98
N LEU A 84 14.64 6.40 -4.67
CA LEU A 84 14.50 5.06 -4.08
C LEU A 84 14.23 3.97 -5.14
N THR A 85 14.27 4.32 -6.43
CA THR A 85 14.00 3.36 -7.50
C THR A 85 15.27 2.75 -8.07
N SER A 86 15.15 1.54 -8.56
CA SER A 86 16.10 0.80 -9.39
C SER A 86 15.40 0.29 -10.65
N PRO A 87 16.11 -0.27 -11.63
CA PRO A 87 15.48 -0.87 -12.81
C PRO A 87 14.50 -2.00 -12.49
N SER A 88 14.60 -2.62 -11.31
CA SER A 88 13.70 -3.68 -10.84
C SER A 88 12.52 -3.18 -10.00
N THR A 89 12.51 -1.92 -9.58
CA THR A 89 11.42 -1.33 -8.78
C THR A 89 10.13 -1.31 -9.58
N LYS A 90 9.05 -1.81 -9.00
CA LYS A 90 7.71 -1.75 -9.58
C LYS A 90 6.91 -0.62 -8.92
N ILE A 91 6.38 0.28 -9.74
CA ILE A 91 5.47 1.34 -9.29
C ILE A 91 4.04 0.92 -9.61
N ILE A 92 3.20 0.89 -8.58
CA ILE A 92 1.77 0.59 -8.68
C ILE A 92 1.03 1.86 -8.28
N SER A 93 0.35 2.47 -9.24
CA SER A 93 -0.29 3.77 -9.03
C SER A 93 -1.80 3.70 -9.19
N ILE A 94 -2.52 4.39 -8.31
CA ILE A 94 -3.97 4.52 -8.44
C ILE A 94 -4.37 5.23 -9.74
N SER A 95 -3.46 5.98 -10.37
CA SER A 95 -3.69 6.64 -11.66
C SER A 95 -3.55 5.73 -12.88
N ASP A 96 -3.17 4.45 -12.70
CA ASP A 96 -3.16 3.49 -13.80
C ASP A 96 -4.53 3.39 -14.46
N ALA A 97 -4.56 3.48 -15.78
CA ALA A 97 -5.81 3.54 -16.55
C ALA A 97 -6.71 2.32 -16.35
N SER A 98 -6.12 1.13 -16.21
CA SER A 98 -6.86 -0.13 -15.97
C SER A 98 -7.51 -0.13 -14.59
N LEU A 99 -6.79 0.33 -13.56
CA LEU A 99 -7.28 0.45 -12.19
C LEU A 99 -8.40 1.50 -12.11
N GLN A 100 -8.21 2.66 -12.72
CA GLN A 100 -9.21 3.74 -12.76
C GLN A 100 -10.50 3.29 -13.43
N HIS A 101 -10.42 2.65 -14.59
CA HIS A 101 -11.58 2.14 -15.30
C HIS A 101 -12.40 1.16 -14.44
N LYS A 102 -11.73 0.26 -13.73
CA LYS A 102 -12.37 -0.72 -12.87
C LYS A 102 -13.03 -0.08 -11.65
N LEU A 103 -12.32 0.88 -11.03
CA LEU A 103 -12.84 1.63 -9.86
C LEU A 103 -14.11 2.42 -10.21
N ILE A 104 -14.12 3.09 -11.37
CA ILE A 104 -15.27 3.86 -11.86
C ILE A 104 -16.46 2.93 -12.14
N ASN A 105 -16.22 1.82 -12.82
CA ASN A 105 -17.28 0.87 -13.20
C ASN A 105 -17.91 0.19 -11.97
N ALA A 106 -17.15 -0.02 -10.92
CA ALA A 106 -17.64 -0.64 -9.68
C ALA A 106 -18.54 0.27 -8.85
N LYS A 107 -18.61 1.56 -9.16
CA LYS A 107 -19.42 2.56 -8.43
C LYS A 107 -19.18 2.56 -6.91
N LEU A 108 -17.93 2.25 -6.51
CA LEU A 108 -17.53 2.27 -5.11
C LEU A 108 -17.30 3.71 -4.62
N PRO A 109 -17.53 3.99 -3.33
CA PRO A 109 -17.22 5.28 -2.74
C PRO A 109 -15.72 5.62 -2.89
N ARG A 110 -15.41 6.88 -3.20
CA ARG A 110 -14.01 7.33 -3.40
C ARG A 110 -13.08 7.04 -2.22
N TYR A 111 -13.62 7.08 -1.00
CA TYR A 111 -12.83 6.79 0.21
C TYR A 111 -12.36 5.34 0.32
N THR A 112 -12.87 4.43 -0.52
CA THR A 112 -12.44 3.03 -0.54
C THR A 112 -11.30 2.75 -1.52
N SER A 113 -10.84 3.75 -2.27
CA SER A 113 -9.80 3.60 -3.30
C SER A 113 -8.47 3.09 -2.73
N ASN A 114 -8.16 3.46 -1.48
CA ASN A 114 -6.96 2.96 -0.78
C ASN A 114 -7.00 1.45 -0.58
N LEU A 115 -8.14 0.90 -0.19
CA LEU A 115 -8.30 -0.56 0.00
C LEU A 115 -8.35 -1.31 -1.32
N PHE A 116 -8.92 -0.70 -2.35
CA PHE A 116 -8.86 -1.23 -3.71
C PHE A 116 -7.41 -1.36 -4.20
N LEU A 117 -6.60 -0.29 -4.04
CA LEU A 117 -5.20 -0.30 -4.43
C LEU A 117 -4.38 -1.29 -3.57
N LEU A 118 -4.69 -1.37 -2.26
CA LEU A 118 -4.07 -2.36 -1.38
C LEU A 118 -4.37 -3.79 -1.86
N GLY A 119 -5.60 -4.10 -2.24
CA GLY A 119 -5.99 -5.40 -2.79
C GLY A 119 -5.22 -5.74 -4.06
N HIS A 120 -5.11 -4.80 -4.98
CA HIS A 120 -4.32 -4.97 -6.20
C HIS A 120 -2.83 -5.20 -5.90
N PHE A 121 -2.27 -4.45 -4.96
CA PHE A 121 -0.89 -4.63 -4.53
C PHE A 121 -0.66 -6.02 -3.93
N VAL A 122 -1.52 -6.45 -2.99
CA VAL A 122 -1.44 -7.77 -2.34
C VAL A 122 -1.49 -8.90 -3.38
N HIS A 123 -2.38 -8.79 -4.35
CA HIS A 123 -2.48 -9.74 -5.46
C HIS A 123 -1.20 -9.74 -6.32
N THR A 124 -0.68 -8.56 -6.64
CA THR A 124 0.56 -8.41 -7.45
C THR A 124 1.78 -9.09 -6.80
N ILE A 125 1.85 -9.08 -5.46
CA ILE A 125 2.94 -9.74 -4.71
C ILE A 125 2.62 -11.17 -4.28
N ALA A 126 1.51 -11.74 -4.79
CA ALA A 126 1.04 -13.11 -4.50
C ALA A 126 0.85 -13.40 -2.99
N MET A 127 0.28 -12.46 -2.28
CA MET A 127 -0.07 -12.59 -0.86
C MET A 127 -1.58 -12.71 -0.60
N ASP A 128 -2.35 -13.21 -1.57
CA ASP A 128 -3.81 -13.35 -1.44
C ASP A 128 -4.25 -14.33 -0.35
N ASN A 129 -3.39 -15.25 0.05
CA ASN A 129 -3.71 -16.34 0.98
C ASN A 129 -3.86 -15.90 2.45
N TYR A 130 -3.57 -14.65 2.77
CA TYR A 130 -3.72 -14.12 4.13
C TYR A 130 -5.17 -13.74 4.42
N PRO A 131 -5.63 -13.74 5.69
CA PRO A 131 -7.01 -13.45 6.06
C PRO A 131 -7.28 -11.93 6.09
N TRP A 132 -7.05 -11.23 4.99
CA TRP A 132 -7.14 -9.77 4.87
C TRP A 132 -8.47 -9.20 5.35
N LEU A 133 -9.58 -9.91 5.06
CA LEU A 133 -10.92 -9.40 5.36
C LEU A 133 -11.20 -9.31 6.86
N ASP A 134 -10.47 -10.06 7.68
CA ASP A 134 -10.60 -9.98 9.14
C ASP A 134 -10.09 -8.64 9.69
N TYR A 135 -9.19 -7.98 8.96
CA TYR A 135 -8.57 -6.71 9.31
C TYR A 135 -9.26 -5.50 8.67
N ILE A 136 -10.14 -5.69 7.69
CA ILE A 136 -10.75 -4.64 6.90
C ILE A 136 -12.21 -4.43 7.34
N LYS A 137 -12.55 -3.21 7.74
CA LYS A 137 -13.93 -2.77 8.04
C LYS A 137 -14.14 -1.35 7.51
N PRO A 138 -15.34 -0.95 7.14
CA PRO A 138 -16.58 -1.71 6.99
C PRO A 138 -16.67 -2.55 5.70
N ALA A 139 -17.85 -3.08 5.41
CA ALA A 139 -18.08 -3.99 4.27
C ALA A 139 -17.73 -3.38 2.89
N GLU A 140 -17.93 -2.07 2.70
CA GLU A 140 -17.56 -1.38 1.46
C GLU A 140 -16.04 -1.43 1.21
N ASN A 141 -15.25 -1.31 2.26
CA ASN A 141 -13.80 -1.44 2.20
C ASN A 141 -13.40 -2.87 1.83
N GLN A 142 -14.09 -3.89 2.38
CA GLN A 142 -13.86 -5.30 2.02
C GLN A 142 -14.15 -5.54 0.54
N ARG A 143 -15.27 -5.01 0.03
CA ARG A 143 -15.62 -5.12 -1.40
C ARG A 143 -14.59 -4.46 -2.29
N ALA A 144 -14.11 -3.27 -1.92
CA ALA A 144 -13.07 -2.57 -2.66
C ALA A 144 -11.77 -3.38 -2.70
N PHE A 145 -11.33 -3.91 -1.56
CA PHE A 145 -10.16 -4.76 -1.48
C PHE A 145 -10.28 -6.01 -2.37
N GLN A 146 -11.38 -6.75 -2.24
CA GLN A 146 -11.66 -7.94 -3.06
C GLN A 146 -11.64 -7.62 -4.55
N LEU A 147 -12.22 -6.48 -4.95
CA LEU A 147 -12.18 -6.05 -6.35
C LEU A 147 -10.75 -5.78 -6.82
N GLY A 148 -9.90 -5.21 -5.97
CA GLY A 148 -8.48 -5.03 -6.26
C GLY A 148 -7.76 -6.35 -6.50
N CYS A 149 -8.04 -7.38 -5.70
CA CYS A 149 -7.44 -8.71 -5.84
C CYS A 149 -7.84 -9.47 -7.12
N THR A 150 -8.77 -8.96 -7.92
CA THR A 150 -9.22 -9.62 -9.17
C THR A 150 -8.56 -9.09 -10.44
N LEU A 151 -7.44 -8.38 -10.33
CA LEU A 151 -6.74 -7.72 -11.45
C LEU A 151 -5.48 -8.45 -11.88
#